data_491a51d8b035c5c9e69207d024b0b2f2
#
_entry.id   491a51d8b035c5c9e69207d024b0b2f2
#
_cell.length_a   1.000
_cell.length_b   1.000
_cell.length_c   1.000
_cell.angle_alpha   90.00
_cell.angle_beta   90.00
_cell.angle_gamma   90.00
#
_symmetry.space_group_name_H-M   'P 1'
#
loop_
_entity.id
_entity.type
_entity.pdbx_description
1 polymer ?
#
loop_
_entity_poly.entity_id
_entity_poly.type
_entity_poly.pdbx_seq_one_letter_code
_entity_poly.pdbx_strand_id
1 'polypeptide(L)'
;MQEEVNFLPLRCYPFLMVPNPASVPVFILAGGLGTRISEETTLKPKPMVEIGETPILVHIMRWYYRHGFRDFVICAGYRSWEIKQYFLTYEFRKNHLVIDHRDQADSAPASFEQNNDQERWRVRVIDTGAECMTGGRIARAFDAIQDEKFEHFAVTYGDGVSDVPLVREFDFHLKHERVGTVLAVHPSARFGELEVSDDNTVTAFKEKPQSGQDLINGGFFFFRRDFRKYLSDESNCILERTPLSQLAKDRQLRLYRHEGFWHAMDTLRDKQHLESLWQSEKAPWKT
;
A
#
# COMPACT_ATOMS: atom_id res chain seq x y z
N MET A 1 -13.46 -64.09 18.60
CA MET A 1 -13.86 -62.72 18.93
C MET A 1 -13.05 -61.82 18.05
N GLN A 2 -13.68 -61.30 16.98
CA GLN A 2 -13.08 -60.33 16.08
C GLN A 2 -13.56 -58.97 16.55
N GLU A 3 -12.67 -58.06 16.90
CA GLU A 3 -12.97 -56.69 17.20
C GLU A 3 -13.18 -55.93 15.89
N GLU A 4 -14.40 -55.44 15.67
CA GLU A 4 -14.72 -54.49 14.61
C GLU A 4 -14.14 -53.12 14.94
N VAL A 5 -13.16 -52.68 14.17
CA VAL A 5 -12.61 -51.34 14.23
C VAL A 5 -13.58 -50.40 13.47
N ASN A 6 -14.36 -49.63 14.21
CA ASN A 6 -15.27 -48.60 13.68
C ASN A 6 -14.46 -47.41 13.15
N PHE A 7 -14.28 -47.35 11.84
CA PHE A 7 -13.77 -46.15 11.17
C PHE A 7 -14.85 -45.03 11.18
N LEU A 8 -14.62 -44.03 12.00
CA LEU A 8 -15.36 -42.77 11.91
C LEU A 8 -15.07 -42.12 10.55
N PRO A 9 -16.08 -41.63 9.79
CA PRO A 9 -15.87 -40.98 8.50
C PRO A 9 -15.12 -39.66 8.72
N LEU A 10 -13.99 -39.50 8.02
CA LEU A 10 -13.28 -38.23 7.88
C LEU A 10 -14.30 -37.17 7.44
N ARG A 11 -14.62 -36.23 8.31
CA ARG A 11 -15.37 -35.02 7.95
C ARG A 11 -14.56 -34.31 6.89
N CYS A 12 -15.01 -34.35 5.63
CA CYS A 12 -14.58 -33.43 4.59
C CYS A 12 -14.91 -32.01 5.04
N TYR A 13 -13.93 -31.31 5.60
CA TYR A 13 -14.01 -29.88 5.68
C TYR A 13 -14.08 -29.34 4.25
N PRO A 14 -15.04 -28.47 3.90
CA PRO A 14 -15.03 -27.83 2.61
C PRO A 14 -13.68 -27.15 2.45
N PHE A 15 -13.02 -27.39 1.33
CA PHE A 15 -11.81 -26.69 0.92
C PHE A 15 -12.18 -25.20 0.89
N LEU A 16 -11.90 -24.48 1.96
CA LEU A 16 -11.96 -23.03 1.96
C LEU A 16 -10.93 -22.61 0.92
N MET A 17 -11.42 -22.24 -0.28
CA MET A 17 -10.55 -21.67 -1.30
C MET A 17 -9.92 -20.41 -0.71
N VAL A 18 -8.63 -20.49 -0.42
CA VAL A 18 -7.86 -19.31 0.01
C VAL A 18 -8.04 -18.25 -1.07
N PRO A 19 -8.56 -17.05 -0.76
CA PRO A 19 -8.77 -16.02 -1.76
C PRO A 19 -7.46 -15.75 -2.50
N ASN A 20 -7.54 -15.79 -3.84
CA ASN A 20 -6.37 -15.49 -4.67
C ASN A 20 -6.02 -13.99 -4.51
N PRO A 21 -4.78 -13.61 -4.17
CA PRO A 21 -4.36 -12.22 -4.10
C PRO A 21 -4.74 -11.39 -5.34
N ALA A 22 -4.80 -12.01 -6.52
CA ALA A 22 -5.21 -11.34 -7.75
C ALA A 22 -6.65 -10.82 -7.75
N SER A 23 -7.53 -11.38 -6.89
CA SER A 23 -8.93 -10.94 -6.73
C SER A 23 -9.13 -9.92 -5.60
N VAL A 24 -8.05 -9.51 -4.92
CA VAL A 24 -8.08 -8.58 -3.80
C VAL A 24 -7.72 -7.18 -4.31
N PRO A 25 -8.65 -6.22 -4.36
CA PRO A 25 -8.33 -4.86 -4.75
C PRO A 25 -7.46 -4.18 -3.71
N VAL A 26 -6.45 -3.43 -4.19
CA VAL A 26 -5.50 -2.67 -3.36
C VAL A 26 -5.83 -1.18 -3.49
N PHE A 27 -6.35 -0.59 -2.43
CA PHE A 27 -6.65 0.83 -2.34
C PHE A 27 -5.39 1.58 -1.92
N ILE A 28 -4.93 2.52 -2.74
CA ILE A 28 -3.73 3.32 -2.44
C ILE A 28 -4.15 4.78 -2.24
N LEU A 29 -3.90 5.30 -1.04
CA LEU A 29 -4.21 6.68 -0.66
C LEU A 29 -3.23 7.64 -1.33
N ALA A 30 -3.68 8.37 -2.34
CA ALA A 30 -2.86 9.21 -3.20
C ALA A 30 -3.39 10.65 -3.37
N GLY A 31 -4.22 11.13 -2.43
CA GLY A 31 -4.92 12.41 -2.60
C GLY A 31 -4.46 13.55 -1.69
N GLY A 32 -3.47 13.34 -0.82
CA GLY A 32 -2.97 14.35 0.12
C GLY A 32 -2.17 15.47 -0.54
N LEU A 33 -2.13 16.66 0.10
CA LEU A 33 -1.43 17.85 -0.38
C LEU A 33 0.10 17.73 -0.37
N GLY A 34 0.68 16.83 0.43
CA GLY A 34 2.12 16.61 0.52
C GLY A 34 2.93 17.81 1.06
N THR A 35 2.37 18.65 1.90
CA THR A 35 2.94 19.94 2.33
C THR A 35 4.31 19.87 3.02
N ARG A 36 4.68 18.69 3.57
CA ARG A 36 5.98 18.49 4.26
C ARG A 36 7.17 18.32 3.32
N ILE A 37 6.92 18.10 2.02
CA ILE A 37 7.92 17.96 0.96
C ILE A 37 7.59 18.93 -0.18
N SER A 38 7.32 20.19 0.18
CA SER A 38 6.79 21.23 -0.71
C SER A 38 7.66 21.47 -1.94
N GLU A 39 8.98 21.30 -1.85
CA GLU A 39 9.91 21.46 -2.96
C GLU A 39 9.59 20.52 -4.13
N GLU A 40 9.10 19.32 -3.83
CA GLU A 40 8.75 18.30 -4.83
C GLU A 40 7.26 18.31 -5.19
N THR A 41 6.40 18.70 -4.23
CA THR A 41 4.95 18.54 -4.37
C THR A 41 4.23 19.79 -4.93
N THR A 42 4.96 20.85 -5.21
CA THR A 42 4.40 22.04 -5.89
C THR A 42 3.86 21.70 -7.29
N LEU A 43 4.51 20.81 -8.01
CA LEU A 43 4.18 20.46 -9.41
C LEU A 43 3.48 19.09 -9.53
N LYS A 44 3.70 18.15 -8.61
CA LYS A 44 3.15 16.79 -8.66
C LYS A 44 2.69 16.32 -7.28
N PRO A 45 1.66 15.46 -7.16
CA PRO A 45 1.25 14.94 -5.85
C PRO A 45 2.34 14.03 -5.26
N LYS A 46 2.42 13.96 -3.93
CA LYS A 46 3.48 13.21 -3.19
C LYS A 46 3.70 11.79 -3.71
N PRO A 47 2.65 10.97 -4.02
CA PRO A 47 2.84 9.64 -4.57
C PRO A 47 3.51 9.59 -5.95
N MET A 48 3.58 10.73 -6.66
CA MET A 48 4.26 10.85 -7.96
C MET A 48 5.68 11.36 -7.85
N VAL A 49 6.21 11.57 -6.65
CA VAL A 49 7.63 11.86 -6.43
C VAL A 49 8.45 10.62 -6.74
N GLU A 50 9.49 10.79 -7.54
CA GLU A 50 10.27 9.69 -8.09
C GLU A 50 11.43 9.28 -7.17
N ILE A 51 11.66 7.97 -7.15
CA ILE A 51 12.84 7.30 -6.62
C ILE A 51 13.40 6.46 -7.78
N GLY A 52 14.63 6.75 -8.22
CA GLY A 52 15.21 6.09 -9.37
C GLY A 52 14.33 6.21 -10.63
N GLU A 53 13.88 7.42 -10.98
CA GLU A 53 13.05 7.73 -12.15
C GLU A 53 11.66 7.06 -12.16
N THR A 54 11.27 6.40 -11.08
CA THR A 54 9.97 5.75 -10.94
C THR A 54 9.19 6.38 -9.77
N PRO A 55 7.93 6.79 -9.95
CA PRO A 55 7.12 7.30 -8.85
C PRO A 55 7.03 6.30 -7.68
N ILE A 56 7.08 6.79 -6.43
CA ILE A 56 6.98 5.92 -5.26
C ILE A 56 5.67 5.11 -5.25
N LEU A 57 4.59 5.66 -5.79
CA LEU A 57 3.33 4.94 -6.04
C LEU A 57 3.54 3.64 -6.83
N VAL A 58 4.36 3.70 -7.89
CA VAL A 58 4.62 2.55 -8.75
C VAL A 58 5.52 1.53 -8.06
N HIS A 59 6.48 1.96 -7.24
CA HIS A 59 7.26 1.05 -6.38
C HIS A 59 6.35 0.25 -5.44
N ILE A 60 5.38 0.93 -4.80
CA ILE A 60 4.38 0.28 -3.95
C ILE A 60 3.55 -0.73 -4.75
N MET A 61 3.04 -0.32 -5.92
CA MET A 61 2.26 -1.20 -6.80
C MET A 61 3.05 -2.43 -7.25
N ARG A 62 4.32 -2.27 -7.62
CA ARG A 62 5.21 -3.37 -8.00
C ARG A 62 5.44 -4.34 -6.84
N TRP A 63 5.58 -3.84 -5.61
CA TRP A 63 5.70 -4.69 -4.44
C TRP A 63 4.44 -5.56 -4.24
N TYR A 64 3.25 -4.98 -4.34
CA TYR A 64 1.99 -5.74 -4.34
C TYR A 64 1.91 -6.71 -5.52
N TYR A 65 2.30 -6.27 -6.72
CA TYR A 65 2.30 -7.10 -7.93
C TYR A 65 3.19 -8.34 -7.79
N ARG A 66 4.39 -8.20 -7.23
CA ARG A 66 5.29 -9.31 -6.93
C ARG A 66 4.65 -10.34 -6.01
N HIS A 67 3.78 -9.92 -5.12
CA HIS A 67 3.05 -10.77 -4.19
C HIS A 67 1.70 -11.29 -4.74
N GLY A 68 1.44 -11.15 -6.04
CA GLY A 68 0.27 -11.71 -6.70
C GLY A 68 -0.94 -10.80 -6.81
N PHE A 69 -0.93 -9.60 -6.22
CA PHE A 69 -2.02 -8.62 -6.36
C PHE A 69 -2.01 -8.00 -7.76
N ARG A 70 -3.20 -7.79 -8.34
CA ARG A 70 -3.35 -7.37 -9.75
C ARG A 70 -4.31 -6.22 -9.97
N ASP A 71 -5.02 -5.80 -8.95
CA ASP A 71 -6.10 -4.83 -9.05
C ASP A 71 -5.85 -3.64 -8.13
N PHE A 72 -5.57 -2.48 -8.69
CA PHE A 72 -5.19 -1.27 -7.96
C PHE A 72 -6.25 -0.19 -8.09
N VAL A 73 -6.67 0.35 -6.95
CA VAL A 73 -7.63 1.45 -6.81
C VAL A 73 -6.91 2.64 -6.21
N ILE A 74 -6.52 3.58 -7.04
CA ILE A 74 -5.82 4.79 -6.62
C ILE A 74 -6.84 5.82 -6.14
N CYS A 75 -6.88 6.07 -4.82
CA CYS A 75 -7.74 7.07 -4.21
C CYS A 75 -7.11 8.46 -4.38
N ALA A 76 -7.28 9.04 -5.56
CA ALA A 76 -6.70 10.31 -5.95
C ALA A 76 -7.50 11.51 -5.39
N GLY A 77 -6.89 12.68 -5.38
CA GLY A 77 -7.51 13.93 -4.94
C GLY A 77 -6.73 15.13 -5.48
N TYR A 78 -5.94 15.78 -4.63
CA TYR A 78 -5.08 16.86 -5.08
C TYR A 78 -4.23 16.42 -6.28
N ARG A 79 -4.29 17.21 -7.37
CA ARG A 79 -3.60 16.92 -8.64
C ARG A 79 -3.85 15.53 -9.19
N SER A 80 -5.09 15.02 -9.10
CA SER A 80 -5.48 13.70 -9.61
C SER A 80 -5.15 13.52 -11.10
N TRP A 81 -5.13 14.60 -11.88
CA TRP A 81 -4.78 14.58 -13.30
C TRP A 81 -3.36 14.08 -13.55
N GLU A 82 -2.38 14.48 -12.74
CA GLU A 82 -0.99 14.04 -12.87
C GLU A 82 -0.86 12.51 -12.77
N ILE A 83 -1.64 11.91 -11.85
CA ILE A 83 -1.70 10.46 -11.70
C ILE A 83 -2.36 9.81 -12.93
N LYS A 84 -3.50 10.36 -13.38
CA LYS A 84 -4.22 9.88 -14.58
C LYS A 84 -3.32 9.94 -15.82
N GLN A 85 -2.66 11.08 -16.04
CA GLN A 85 -1.75 11.28 -17.17
C GLN A 85 -0.59 10.27 -17.16
N TYR A 86 -0.02 9.99 -15.99
CA TYR A 86 1.04 9.00 -15.86
C TYR A 86 0.59 7.62 -16.34
N PHE A 87 -0.56 7.13 -15.88
CA PHE A 87 -1.06 5.81 -16.27
C PHE A 87 -1.60 5.77 -17.70
N LEU A 88 -2.16 6.86 -18.23
CA LEU A 88 -2.53 6.96 -19.64
C LEU A 88 -1.32 6.83 -20.58
N THR A 89 -0.15 7.31 -20.13
CA THR A 89 1.08 7.26 -20.93
C THR A 89 2.04 6.14 -20.48
N TYR A 90 1.60 5.26 -19.57
CA TYR A 90 2.47 4.26 -18.93
C TYR A 90 3.17 3.35 -19.93
N GLU A 91 2.43 2.80 -20.87
CA GLU A 91 2.96 1.91 -21.89
C GLU A 91 3.93 2.63 -22.85
N PHE A 92 3.63 3.90 -23.19
CA PHE A 92 4.54 4.70 -24.02
C PHE A 92 5.87 5.03 -23.32
N ARG A 93 5.87 5.10 -21.98
CA ARG A 93 7.10 5.36 -21.22
C ARG A 93 8.01 4.14 -21.13
N LYS A 94 7.46 2.94 -21.24
CA LYS A 94 8.18 1.66 -21.08
C LYS A 94 8.62 1.04 -22.40
N ASN A 95 7.94 1.37 -23.49
CA ASN A 95 8.13 0.75 -24.79
C ASN A 95 8.68 1.75 -25.82
N HIS A 96 9.24 1.23 -26.90
CA HIS A 96 9.64 2.07 -28.02
C HIS A 96 8.40 2.63 -28.71
N LEU A 97 8.34 3.96 -28.86
CA LEU A 97 7.27 4.63 -29.57
C LEU A 97 7.63 4.74 -31.06
N VAL A 98 6.79 4.19 -31.90
CA VAL A 98 6.86 4.35 -33.36
C VAL A 98 5.71 5.25 -33.80
N ILE A 99 6.05 6.39 -34.43
CA ILE A 99 5.06 7.28 -35.03
C ILE A 99 5.31 7.28 -36.55
N ASP A 100 4.36 6.73 -37.30
CA ASP A 100 4.45 6.65 -38.75
C ASP A 100 3.40 7.59 -39.40
N HIS A 101 3.91 8.58 -40.12
CA HIS A 101 3.09 9.52 -40.88
C HIS A 101 3.15 9.30 -42.40
N ARG A 102 3.76 8.21 -42.85
CA ARG A 102 3.96 7.94 -44.29
C ARG A 102 2.68 7.49 -44.99
N ASP A 103 1.84 6.74 -44.28
CA ASP A 103 0.56 6.24 -44.81
C ASP A 103 -0.63 6.87 -44.09
N GLN A 104 -1.47 7.60 -44.83
CA GLN A 104 -2.61 8.34 -44.27
C GLN A 104 -3.93 7.55 -44.26
N ALA A 105 -3.93 6.27 -44.65
CA ALA A 105 -5.21 5.69 -45.07
C ALA A 105 -5.90 4.84 -44.00
N ASP A 106 -5.28 4.02 -43.14
CA ASP A 106 -6.07 3.11 -42.27
C ASP A 106 -5.33 2.55 -41.04
N SER A 107 -4.14 3.02 -40.69
CA SER A 107 -3.42 2.56 -39.53
C SER A 107 -3.40 3.59 -38.40
N ALA A 108 -3.47 3.14 -37.14
CA ALA A 108 -3.28 4.02 -36.00
C ALA A 108 -1.92 4.73 -36.13
N PRO A 109 -1.88 6.06 -36.04
CA PRO A 109 -0.66 6.85 -36.31
C PRO A 109 0.46 6.61 -35.28
N ALA A 110 0.20 5.88 -34.21
CA ALA A 110 1.15 5.54 -33.18
C ALA A 110 1.01 4.08 -32.77
N SER A 111 2.11 3.38 -32.72
CA SER A 111 2.24 2.02 -32.21
C SER A 111 3.46 1.93 -31.28
N PHE A 112 3.51 0.88 -30.48
CA PHE A 112 4.71 0.59 -29.69
C PHE A 112 5.10 -0.86 -29.86
N GLU A 113 6.40 -1.10 -29.90
CA GLU A 113 6.96 -2.44 -29.88
C GLU A 113 6.94 -2.92 -28.42
N GLN A 114 6.20 -4.00 -28.14
CA GLN A 114 6.03 -4.52 -26.80
C GLN A 114 7.35 -5.13 -26.27
N ASN A 115 7.78 -4.65 -25.12
CA ASN A 115 8.75 -5.38 -24.31
C ASN A 115 8.03 -6.56 -23.61
N ASN A 116 8.71 -7.71 -23.50
CA ASN A 116 8.16 -8.92 -22.87
C ASN A 116 7.85 -8.78 -21.35
N ASP A 117 8.19 -7.67 -20.75
CA ASP A 117 8.11 -7.42 -19.30
C ASP A 117 6.94 -6.50 -18.95
N GLN A 118 5.72 -6.90 -19.34
CA GLN A 118 4.51 -6.12 -19.04
C GLN A 118 3.93 -6.50 -17.68
N GLU A 119 3.77 -5.50 -16.81
CA GLU A 119 2.94 -5.65 -15.61
C GLU A 119 1.48 -5.83 -16.03
N ARG A 120 0.95 -7.03 -15.80
CA ARG A 120 -0.45 -7.38 -16.09
C ARG A 120 -1.33 -7.03 -14.90
N TRP A 121 -1.63 -5.76 -14.71
CA TRP A 121 -2.48 -5.24 -13.64
C TRP A 121 -3.64 -4.41 -14.20
N ARG A 122 -4.66 -4.22 -13.36
CA ARG A 122 -5.73 -3.27 -13.59
C ARG A 122 -5.50 -2.06 -12.68
N VAL A 123 -5.57 -0.85 -13.23
CA VAL A 123 -5.42 0.40 -12.48
C VAL A 123 -6.66 1.25 -12.66
N ARG A 124 -7.26 1.66 -11.57
CA ARG A 124 -8.38 2.60 -11.52
C ARG A 124 -7.96 3.82 -10.73
N VAL A 125 -8.02 4.99 -11.33
CA VAL A 125 -7.75 6.26 -10.67
C VAL A 125 -9.08 6.94 -10.38
N ILE A 126 -9.50 6.87 -9.12
CA ILE A 126 -10.79 7.42 -8.66
C ILE A 126 -10.54 8.76 -8.01
N ASP A 127 -11.22 9.80 -8.51
CA ASP A 127 -11.18 11.12 -7.89
C ASP A 127 -12.07 11.12 -6.65
N THR A 128 -11.46 11.17 -5.49
CA THR A 128 -12.14 11.13 -4.20
C THR A 128 -12.35 12.52 -3.58
N GLY A 129 -11.98 13.57 -4.32
CA GLY A 129 -12.07 14.97 -3.89
C GLY A 129 -10.75 15.49 -3.30
N ALA A 130 -10.41 16.74 -3.62
CA ALA A 130 -9.13 17.36 -3.26
C ALA A 130 -8.93 17.43 -1.73
N GLU A 131 -9.97 17.82 -0.99
CA GLU A 131 -9.92 18.05 0.47
C GLU A 131 -10.42 16.87 1.31
N CYS A 132 -10.74 15.75 0.67
CA CYS A 132 -11.22 14.57 1.40
C CYS A 132 -10.09 13.94 2.22
N MET A 133 -10.39 13.54 3.45
CA MET A 133 -9.44 12.85 4.34
C MET A 133 -9.39 11.34 4.06
N THR A 134 -8.44 10.65 4.68
CA THR A 134 -8.06 9.25 4.38
C THR A 134 -9.24 8.27 4.42
N GLY A 135 -10.08 8.31 5.44
CA GLY A 135 -11.25 7.43 5.56
C GLY A 135 -12.33 7.71 4.51
N GLY A 136 -12.61 8.99 4.26
CA GLY A 136 -13.59 9.39 3.23
C GLY A 136 -13.12 9.00 1.82
N ARG A 137 -11.81 9.05 1.54
CA ARG A 137 -11.26 8.58 0.25
C ARG A 137 -11.52 7.10 0.03
N ILE A 138 -11.25 6.28 1.06
CA ILE A 138 -11.51 4.84 0.98
C ILE A 138 -13.00 4.58 0.77
N ALA A 139 -13.88 5.27 1.52
CA ALA A 139 -15.32 5.11 1.39
C ALA A 139 -15.81 5.41 -0.04
N ARG A 140 -15.44 6.57 -0.59
CA ARG A 140 -15.84 6.99 -1.95
C ARG A 140 -15.28 6.08 -3.03
N ALA A 141 -14.01 5.66 -2.90
CA ALA A 141 -13.41 4.73 -3.83
C ALA A 141 -14.04 3.33 -3.74
N PHE A 142 -14.40 2.88 -2.53
CA PHE A 142 -15.12 1.64 -2.31
C PHE A 142 -16.49 1.65 -2.99
N ASP A 143 -17.26 2.74 -2.80
CA ASP A 143 -18.59 2.87 -3.38
C ASP A 143 -18.55 2.95 -4.92
N ALA A 144 -17.48 3.50 -5.49
CA ALA A 144 -17.27 3.53 -6.94
C ALA A 144 -17.06 2.14 -7.57
N ILE A 145 -16.73 1.12 -6.75
CA ILE A 145 -16.54 -0.27 -7.20
C ILE A 145 -17.43 -1.26 -6.45
N GLN A 146 -18.47 -0.78 -5.78
CA GLN A 146 -19.32 -1.60 -4.90
C GLN A 146 -20.00 -2.79 -5.60
N ASP A 147 -20.23 -2.69 -6.91
CA ASP A 147 -20.85 -3.75 -7.71
C ASP A 147 -19.89 -4.92 -7.99
N GLU A 148 -18.59 -4.73 -7.74
CA GLU A 148 -17.60 -5.79 -7.89
C GLU A 148 -17.61 -6.75 -6.70
N LYS A 149 -17.36 -8.03 -6.98
CA LYS A 149 -17.35 -9.08 -5.95
C LYS A 149 -15.95 -9.24 -5.39
N PHE A 150 -15.74 -8.79 -4.19
CA PHE A 150 -14.54 -9.07 -3.37
C PHE A 150 -14.96 -9.19 -1.90
N GLU A 151 -14.34 -10.08 -1.16
CA GLU A 151 -14.59 -10.29 0.28
C GLU A 151 -13.57 -9.56 1.14
N HIS A 152 -12.37 -9.37 0.60
CA HIS A 152 -11.25 -8.70 1.25
C HIS A 152 -10.65 -7.65 0.33
N PHE A 153 -10.06 -6.63 0.92
CA PHE A 153 -9.30 -5.61 0.20
C PHE A 153 -8.11 -5.13 1.02
N ALA A 154 -7.08 -4.67 0.34
CA ALA A 154 -5.94 -4.03 0.97
C ALA A 154 -6.08 -2.51 0.94
N VAL A 155 -5.49 -1.83 1.92
CA VAL A 155 -5.32 -0.37 1.92
C VAL A 155 -3.88 -0.05 2.26
N THR A 156 -3.28 0.91 1.54
CA THR A 156 -1.95 1.42 1.89
C THR A 156 -1.85 2.92 1.61
N TYR A 157 -0.89 3.57 2.26
CA TYR A 157 -0.54 4.95 1.91
C TYR A 157 0.32 4.96 0.64
N GLY A 158 0.21 6.04 -0.14
CA GLY A 158 0.90 6.19 -1.42
C GLY A 158 2.33 6.73 -1.31
N ASP A 159 2.93 6.69 -0.13
CA ASP A 159 4.22 7.31 0.17
C ASP A 159 5.15 6.46 1.05
N GLY A 160 4.77 5.24 1.39
CA GLY A 160 5.55 4.32 2.22
C GLY A 160 5.95 3.05 1.46
N VAL A 161 7.22 2.68 1.53
CA VAL A 161 7.77 1.44 0.97
C VAL A 161 8.21 0.49 2.08
N SER A 162 8.13 -0.82 1.82
CA SER A 162 8.49 -1.87 2.77
C SER A 162 8.89 -3.14 2.04
N ASP A 163 9.61 -4.02 2.70
CA ASP A 163 9.87 -5.40 2.26
C ASP A 163 8.93 -6.42 2.93
N VAL A 164 7.80 -5.95 3.47
CA VAL A 164 6.81 -6.81 4.12
C VAL A 164 6.35 -7.94 3.20
N PRO A 165 6.34 -9.21 3.67
CA PRO A 165 5.85 -10.33 2.88
C PRO A 165 4.31 -10.33 2.84
N LEU A 166 3.72 -9.55 1.92
CA LEU A 166 2.27 -9.28 1.84
C LEU A 166 1.40 -10.54 1.80
N VAL A 167 1.87 -11.61 1.17
CA VAL A 167 1.13 -12.89 1.19
C VAL A 167 1.02 -13.46 2.60
N ARG A 168 2.07 -13.35 3.41
CA ARG A 168 2.05 -13.83 4.80
C ARG A 168 1.16 -12.95 5.69
N GLU A 169 1.16 -11.64 5.47
CA GLU A 169 0.26 -10.73 6.16
C GLU A 169 -1.19 -11.02 5.79
N PHE A 170 -1.47 -11.25 4.50
CA PHE A 170 -2.80 -11.64 4.02
C PHE A 170 -3.26 -12.98 4.57
N ASP A 171 -2.39 -14.00 4.59
CA ASP A 171 -2.68 -15.29 5.22
C ASP A 171 -3.00 -15.15 6.71
N PHE A 172 -2.26 -14.27 7.41
CA PHE A 172 -2.55 -13.95 8.81
C PHE A 172 -3.93 -13.29 8.94
N HIS A 173 -4.27 -12.35 8.05
CA HIS A 173 -5.57 -11.69 8.01
C HIS A 173 -6.71 -12.69 7.83
N LEU A 174 -6.57 -13.63 6.92
CA LEU A 174 -7.58 -14.67 6.69
C LEU A 174 -7.79 -15.58 7.90
N LYS A 175 -6.72 -15.95 8.59
CA LYS A 175 -6.75 -16.91 9.71
C LYS A 175 -7.42 -16.40 10.98
N HIS A 176 -7.35 -15.09 11.26
CA HIS A 176 -7.91 -14.56 12.51
C HIS A 176 -9.38 -14.16 12.41
N GLU A 177 -9.97 -14.14 11.20
CA GLU A 177 -11.39 -13.88 10.94
C GLU A 177 -11.93 -12.54 11.48
N ARG A 178 -11.05 -11.60 11.85
CA ARG A 178 -11.43 -10.26 12.26
C ARG A 178 -11.55 -9.35 11.03
N VAL A 179 -12.17 -8.18 11.25
CA VAL A 179 -12.45 -7.23 10.15
C VAL A 179 -11.18 -6.61 9.59
N GLY A 180 -10.15 -6.39 10.41
CA GLY A 180 -8.95 -5.70 9.96
C GLY A 180 -7.64 -6.28 10.48
N THR A 181 -6.61 -6.13 9.66
CA THR A 181 -5.18 -6.31 10.00
C THR A 181 -4.45 -5.01 9.71
N VAL A 182 -3.55 -4.61 10.58
CA VAL A 182 -2.63 -3.49 10.39
C VAL A 182 -1.19 -3.97 10.50
N LEU A 183 -0.34 -3.54 9.55
CA LEU A 183 1.08 -3.72 9.67
C LEU A 183 1.62 -2.86 10.82
N ALA A 184 2.35 -3.47 11.74
CA ALA A 184 3.06 -2.78 12.81
C ALA A 184 4.55 -2.89 12.57
N VAL A 185 5.22 -1.74 12.62
CA VAL A 185 6.65 -1.59 12.38
C VAL A 185 7.30 -0.79 13.50
N HIS A 186 8.60 -0.93 13.67
CA HIS A 186 9.36 -0.05 14.54
C HIS A 186 9.69 1.26 13.80
N PRO A 187 9.45 2.42 14.43
CA PRO A 187 9.86 3.69 13.84
C PRO A 187 11.38 3.75 13.71
N SER A 188 11.88 4.27 12.59
CA SER A 188 13.30 4.62 12.49
C SER A 188 13.64 5.68 13.56
N ALA A 189 14.62 5.40 14.41
CA ALA A 189 15.06 6.37 15.42
C ALA A 189 15.58 7.64 14.72
N ARG A 190 14.95 8.77 15.01
CA ARG A 190 15.33 10.09 14.44
C ARG A 190 16.42 10.77 15.29
N PHE A 191 16.55 10.37 16.55
CA PHE A 191 17.44 10.98 17.55
C PHE A 191 18.18 9.89 18.33
N GLY A 192 19.28 10.27 18.97
CA GLY A 192 19.94 9.43 19.97
C GLY A 192 19.10 9.35 21.24
N GLU A 193 19.10 8.20 21.90
CA GLU A 193 18.46 7.99 23.20
C GLU A 193 19.46 8.15 24.33
N LEU A 194 19.00 8.76 25.43
CA LEU A 194 19.77 8.94 26.66
C LEU A 194 19.19 8.01 27.73
N GLU A 195 20.04 7.20 28.33
CA GLU A 195 19.71 6.56 29.61
C GLU A 195 20.19 7.48 30.72
N VAL A 196 19.31 7.77 31.67
CA VAL A 196 19.56 8.79 32.72
C VAL A 196 19.28 8.16 34.09
N SER A 197 20.18 8.32 35.04
CA SER A 197 19.95 7.94 36.42
C SER A 197 19.12 9.01 37.18
N ASP A 198 18.65 8.67 38.38
CA ASP A 198 17.77 9.51 39.19
C ASP A 198 18.38 10.89 39.53
N ASP A 199 19.68 11.03 39.48
CA ASP A 199 20.42 12.29 39.69
C ASP A 199 20.67 13.09 38.39
N ASN A 200 20.00 12.74 37.30
CA ASN A 200 20.17 13.31 35.96
C ASN A 200 21.54 13.04 35.30
N THR A 201 22.31 12.09 35.78
CA THR A 201 23.54 11.66 35.10
C THR A 201 23.18 10.81 33.86
N VAL A 202 23.76 11.16 32.71
CA VAL A 202 23.62 10.34 31.49
C VAL A 202 24.50 9.11 31.66
N THR A 203 23.88 7.94 31.78
CA THR A 203 24.55 6.64 31.97
C THR A 203 24.85 5.92 30.66
N ALA A 204 24.06 6.19 29.60
CA ALA A 204 24.34 5.72 28.26
C ALA A 204 23.80 6.68 27.21
N PHE A 205 24.50 6.74 26.09
CA PHE A 205 24.08 7.42 24.88
C PHE A 205 24.00 6.39 23.73
N LYS A 206 22.81 6.19 23.19
CA LYS A 206 22.58 5.26 22.08
C LYS A 206 22.23 6.06 20.83
N GLU A 207 23.18 6.22 19.92
CA GLU A 207 22.89 6.88 18.63
C GLU A 207 22.00 6.02 17.80
N LYS A 208 20.79 6.53 17.48
CA LYS A 208 19.77 5.86 16.65
C LYS A 208 19.56 4.38 16.99
N PRO A 209 19.25 4.05 18.25
CA PRO A 209 18.91 2.68 18.56
C PRO A 209 17.69 2.26 17.72
N GLN A 210 17.66 1.02 17.29
CA GLN A 210 16.39 0.44 16.89
C GLN A 210 15.60 0.25 18.19
N SER A 211 15.01 1.33 18.66
CA SER A 211 14.40 1.38 19.97
C SER A 211 13.12 0.58 20.02
N GLY A 212 13.19 -0.34 20.64
CA GLY A 212 12.69 -1.52 21.04
C GLY A 212 11.28 -1.69 21.48
N GLN A 213 10.42 -0.84 21.81
CA GLN A 213 9.10 -1.19 22.36
C GLN A 213 7.91 -0.58 21.62
N ASP A 214 8.07 0.57 20.99
CA ASP A 214 6.96 1.26 20.37
C ASP A 214 6.74 0.77 18.94
N LEU A 215 5.59 0.17 18.71
CA LEU A 215 5.10 -0.20 17.38
C LEU A 215 4.23 0.93 16.85
N ILE A 216 4.47 1.32 15.61
CA ILE A 216 3.65 2.30 14.90
C ILE A 216 2.88 1.65 13.75
N ASN A 217 1.85 2.34 13.29
CA ASN A 217 1.11 1.99 12.09
C ASN A 217 2.02 2.09 10.84
N GLY A 218 2.32 0.96 10.21
CA GLY A 218 3.12 0.87 9.00
C GLY A 218 2.35 1.17 7.72
N GLY A 219 1.04 1.36 7.78
CA GLY A 219 0.24 1.81 6.65
C GLY A 219 -0.13 0.76 5.61
N PHE A 220 0.21 -0.50 5.83
CA PHE A 220 -0.27 -1.64 5.07
C PHE A 220 -1.40 -2.29 5.87
N PHE A 221 -2.55 -2.46 5.25
CA PHE A 221 -3.74 -3.00 5.89
C PHE A 221 -4.40 -4.03 5.00
N PHE A 222 -5.02 -5.03 5.64
CA PHE A 222 -6.03 -5.86 5.01
C PHE A 222 -7.34 -5.75 5.76
N PHE A 223 -8.43 -5.59 5.02
CA PHE A 223 -9.77 -5.49 5.59
C PHE A 223 -10.72 -6.46 4.91
N ARG A 224 -11.71 -6.94 5.67
CA ARG A 224 -12.89 -7.56 5.11
C ARG A 224 -13.81 -6.48 4.51
N ARG A 225 -14.61 -6.85 3.55
CA ARG A 225 -15.57 -5.95 2.88
C ARG A 225 -16.45 -5.19 3.87
N ASP A 226 -16.84 -5.79 4.97
CA ASP A 226 -17.69 -5.19 5.99
C ASP A 226 -17.01 -4.07 6.80
N PHE A 227 -15.72 -3.82 6.61
CA PHE A 227 -15.04 -2.61 7.12
C PHE A 227 -15.70 -1.33 6.59
N ARG A 228 -16.37 -1.37 5.42
CA ARG A 228 -17.10 -0.21 4.86
C ARG A 228 -18.05 0.44 5.87
N LYS A 229 -18.64 -0.32 6.78
CA LYS A 229 -19.56 0.19 7.83
C LYS A 229 -18.89 1.09 8.88
N TYR A 230 -17.56 1.03 9.01
CA TYR A 230 -16.78 1.90 9.91
C TYR A 230 -16.37 3.22 9.24
N LEU A 231 -16.56 3.35 7.94
CA LEU A 231 -16.18 4.52 7.15
C LEU A 231 -17.41 5.41 6.89
N SER A 232 -17.17 6.72 6.88
CA SER A 232 -18.11 7.72 6.36
C SER A 232 -17.55 8.28 5.05
N ASP A 233 -18.41 8.60 4.10
CA ASP A 233 -18.10 9.27 2.83
C ASP A 233 -17.91 10.79 2.96
N GLU A 234 -18.12 11.32 4.17
CA GLU A 234 -17.85 12.71 4.48
C GLU A 234 -16.37 13.05 4.34
N SER A 235 -16.10 14.26 3.87
CA SER A 235 -14.73 14.72 3.58
C SER A 235 -13.81 14.75 4.82
N ASN A 236 -14.36 14.90 6.02
CA ASN A 236 -13.63 14.95 7.29
C ASN A 236 -13.34 13.59 7.92
N CYS A 237 -13.76 12.48 7.31
CA CYS A 237 -13.51 11.14 7.81
C CYS A 237 -12.02 10.79 7.72
N ILE A 238 -11.35 10.68 8.87
CA ILE A 238 -9.92 10.33 8.99
C ILE A 238 -9.83 8.87 9.43
N LEU A 239 -9.22 8.01 8.60
CA LEU A 239 -9.06 6.57 8.84
C LEU A 239 -8.47 6.28 10.23
N GLU A 240 -7.41 6.99 10.58
CA GLU A 240 -6.58 6.79 11.79
C GLU A 240 -7.29 7.23 13.08
N ARG A 241 -8.40 7.95 12.96
CA ARG A 241 -9.22 8.41 14.09
C ARG A 241 -10.37 7.46 14.33
N THR A 242 -11.59 7.91 14.03
CA THR A 242 -12.83 7.17 14.36
C THR A 242 -12.85 5.76 13.79
N PRO A 243 -12.57 5.50 12.49
CA PRO A 243 -12.66 4.16 11.93
C PRO A 243 -11.77 3.14 12.61
N LEU A 244 -10.46 3.38 12.67
CA LEU A 244 -9.53 2.42 13.31
C LEU A 244 -9.70 2.35 14.82
N SER A 245 -10.00 3.48 15.49
CA SER A 245 -10.26 3.48 16.93
C SER A 245 -11.52 2.69 17.30
N GLN A 246 -12.58 2.80 16.50
CA GLN A 246 -13.80 2.01 16.73
C GLN A 246 -13.55 0.52 16.45
N LEU A 247 -12.85 0.22 15.34
CA LEU A 247 -12.48 -1.15 15.00
C LEU A 247 -11.66 -1.81 16.12
N ALA A 248 -10.75 -1.06 16.74
CA ALA A 248 -9.94 -1.53 17.87
C ALA A 248 -10.80 -1.75 19.14
N LYS A 249 -11.71 -0.82 19.47
CA LYS A 249 -12.65 -0.96 20.60
C LYS A 249 -13.55 -2.18 20.44
N ASP A 250 -13.98 -2.47 19.22
CA ASP A 250 -14.79 -3.64 18.88
C ASP A 250 -13.97 -4.93 18.86
N ARG A 251 -12.66 -4.86 19.13
CA ARG A 251 -11.70 -5.99 19.08
C ARG A 251 -11.66 -6.68 17.71
N GLN A 252 -11.88 -5.89 16.66
CA GLN A 252 -11.92 -6.36 15.26
C GLN A 252 -10.65 -6.00 14.48
N LEU A 253 -9.64 -5.37 15.10
CA LEU A 253 -8.34 -5.05 14.52
C LEU A 253 -7.26 -5.95 15.11
N ARG A 254 -6.48 -6.61 14.24
CA ARG A 254 -5.31 -7.40 14.60
C ARG A 254 -4.05 -6.74 14.04
N LEU A 255 -2.94 -7.00 14.70
CA LEU A 255 -1.64 -6.46 14.35
C LEU A 255 -0.79 -7.58 13.74
N TYR A 256 -0.21 -7.31 12.55
CA TYR A 256 0.86 -8.12 11.96
C TYR A 256 2.19 -7.40 12.17
N ARG A 257 3.11 -8.03 12.92
CA ARG A 257 4.41 -7.44 13.24
C ARG A 257 5.40 -7.69 12.11
N HIS A 258 6.11 -6.64 11.71
CA HIS A 258 7.15 -6.69 10.70
C HIS A 258 8.44 -6.07 11.24
N GLU A 259 9.51 -6.86 11.23
CA GLU A 259 10.83 -6.48 11.74
C GLU A 259 11.81 -6.08 10.62
N GLY A 260 11.35 -6.14 9.36
CA GLY A 260 12.13 -5.80 8.18
C GLY A 260 12.15 -4.30 7.87
N PHE A 261 12.42 -4.00 6.61
CA PHE A 261 12.50 -2.62 6.15
C PHE A 261 11.11 -1.99 6.00
N TRP A 262 10.97 -0.78 6.52
CA TRP A 262 9.84 0.10 6.28
C TRP A 262 10.30 1.56 6.33
N HIS A 263 9.86 2.38 5.37
CA HIS A 263 10.17 3.80 5.36
C HIS A 263 9.08 4.60 4.64
N ALA A 264 8.61 5.68 5.28
CA ALA A 264 7.71 6.66 4.66
C ALA A 264 8.51 7.85 4.13
N MET A 265 8.20 8.33 2.94
CA MET A 265 8.83 9.49 2.32
C MET A 265 8.13 10.78 2.75
N ASP A 266 8.32 11.23 3.98
CA ASP A 266 7.65 12.42 4.54
C ASP A 266 8.38 13.73 4.29
N THR A 267 9.69 13.69 4.17
CA THR A 267 10.57 14.85 4.02
C THR A 267 11.54 14.67 2.84
N LEU A 268 12.18 15.77 2.42
CA LEU A 268 13.25 15.70 1.41
C LEU A 268 14.39 14.77 1.84
N ARG A 269 14.70 14.73 3.13
CA ARG A 269 15.70 13.80 3.68
C ARG A 269 15.30 12.34 3.49
N ASP A 270 14.02 12.03 3.69
CA ASP A 270 13.50 10.67 3.45
C ASP A 270 13.61 10.30 1.98
N LYS A 271 13.27 11.22 1.06
CA LYS A 271 13.48 11.03 -0.38
C LYS A 271 14.94 10.73 -0.70
N GLN A 272 15.87 11.55 -0.21
CA GLN A 272 17.30 11.36 -0.43
C GLN A 272 17.81 10.03 0.10
N HIS A 273 17.31 9.59 1.25
CA HIS A 273 17.62 8.29 1.82
C HIS A 273 17.14 7.15 0.92
N LEU A 274 15.87 7.18 0.48
CA LEU A 274 15.32 6.16 -0.42
C LEU A 274 16.06 6.16 -1.77
N GLU A 275 16.39 7.32 -2.32
CA GLU A 275 17.18 7.46 -3.55
C GLU A 275 18.56 6.83 -3.40
N SER A 276 19.24 7.08 -2.28
CA SER A 276 20.57 6.49 -1.99
C SER A 276 20.51 4.96 -1.93
N LEU A 277 19.45 4.39 -1.29
CA LEU A 277 19.23 2.94 -1.26
C LEU A 277 18.99 2.38 -2.66
N TRP A 278 18.22 3.09 -3.48
CA TRP A 278 17.92 2.69 -4.85
C TRP A 278 19.17 2.65 -5.73
N GLN A 279 19.94 3.73 -5.73
CA GLN A 279 21.15 3.86 -6.55
C GLN A 279 22.27 2.91 -6.11
N SER A 280 22.36 2.61 -4.82
CA SER A 280 23.33 1.62 -4.30
C SER A 280 22.90 0.18 -4.47
N GLU A 281 21.76 -0.08 -5.12
CA GLU A 281 21.12 -1.40 -5.29
C GLU A 281 20.80 -2.13 -3.97
N LYS A 282 20.65 -1.38 -2.88
CA LYS A 282 20.32 -1.88 -1.54
C LYS A 282 18.87 -1.65 -1.15
N ALA A 283 18.03 -1.22 -2.06
CA ALA A 283 16.61 -0.96 -1.80
C ALA A 283 15.85 -2.29 -1.57
N PRO A 284 15.40 -2.59 -0.34
CA PRO A 284 14.79 -3.91 -0.04
C PRO A 284 13.45 -4.13 -0.76
N TRP A 285 12.80 -3.06 -1.21
CA TRP A 285 11.55 -3.08 -2.00
C TRP A 285 11.79 -3.13 -3.51
N LYS A 286 13.04 -3.18 -3.97
CA LYS A 286 13.38 -3.30 -5.40
C LYS A 286 12.94 -4.68 -5.90
N THR A 287 12.14 -4.71 -6.95
CA THR A 287 11.57 -5.92 -7.55
C THR A 287 12.19 -6.22 -8.90
#